data_eac626e4c7c01c935c31b94e6a94ebf9
#
_entry.id   eac626e4c7c01c935c31b94e6a94ebf9
#
_cell.length_a   1.000
_cell.length_b   1.000
_cell.length_c   1.000
_cell.angle_alpha   90.00
_cell.angle_beta   90.00
_cell.angle_gamma   90.00
#
_symmetry.space_group_name_H-M   'P 1'
#
loop_
_entity.id
_entity.type
_entity.pdbx_description
1 polymer ?
#
loop_
_entity_poly.entity_id
_entity_poly.type
_entity_poly.pdbx_seq_one_letter_code
_entity_poly.pdbx_strand_id
1 'polypeptide(L)'
;MDLLTDPRKRRWLGWGSLAVVFLLVNVHRLSTAVLSERLTTDFAISAAQLGTLHASFFVVYALVQIPTGVLADRYGPRVVGATGAVVLSAGAIAFTLSDGYLVAFLSRALVGLGSGVIFITMLRFCANWYRVDEFGTMAGLTAGIAGLGAIVATTPLAVAVSRFGWRPTVFALAVLGFLAGVAVFALARSSPADAGLDPIENVPEQPSVSLAETAGYLRELLTDREQWLLAVIFFSGMGTILTIIGLWGVPYLVVVHGLSVTAASYYTLLGSVGILIGAPTVGWVSDRIGRRLLPMVVGLGAFALTLAVIPIVGTPPLPVVALTYFLVGFSLGSVMLSLPIIKEEYPPEASGVATATVNGAGFFGAAVLPAVMGLALDRYRTGDVVAGAVVYTEFGYRVAFAITTIAVAVAFLCSLRLFVRE
;
A
#
# COMPACT_ATOMS: atom_id res chain seq x y z
N MET A 1 -10.90 31.83 -16.59
CA MET A 1 -9.52 32.36 -16.49
C MET A 1 -9.02 32.43 -15.06
N ASP A 2 -9.88 32.62 -14.06
CA ASP A 2 -9.51 32.76 -12.64
C ASP A 2 -8.92 31.54 -11.94
N LEU A 3 -9.09 30.33 -12.49
CA LEU A 3 -8.55 29.10 -11.87
C LEU A 3 -7.02 28.97 -11.95
N LEU A 4 -6.38 29.65 -12.91
CA LEU A 4 -4.94 29.56 -13.12
C LEU A 4 -4.18 30.73 -12.48
N THR A 5 -4.86 31.85 -12.19
CA THR A 5 -4.29 33.09 -11.65
C THR A 5 -4.43 33.21 -10.14
N ASP A 6 -5.41 32.50 -9.53
CA ASP A 6 -5.58 32.47 -8.08
C ASP A 6 -4.81 31.28 -7.47
N PRO A 7 -3.78 31.50 -6.63
CA PRO A 7 -2.99 30.43 -6.04
C PRO A 7 -3.84 29.46 -5.20
N ARG A 8 -4.89 29.93 -4.53
CA ARG A 8 -5.78 29.09 -3.72
C ARG A 8 -6.65 28.17 -4.55
N LYS A 9 -7.01 28.53 -5.78
CA LYS A 9 -7.76 27.69 -6.69
C LYS A 9 -6.84 26.75 -7.46
N ARG A 10 -5.68 27.25 -7.90
CA ARG A 10 -4.70 26.49 -8.67
C ARG A 10 -4.14 25.29 -7.93
N ARG A 11 -3.91 25.40 -6.61
CA ARG A 11 -3.43 24.28 -5.77
C ARG A 11 -4.33 23.04 -5.84
N TRP A 12 -5.65 23.23 -5.99
CA TRP A 12 -6.60 22.11 -6.12
C TRP A 12 -6.48 21.36 -7.45
N LEU A 13 -6.16 22.06 -8.55
CA LEU A 13 -5.90 21.43 -9.85
C LEU A 13 -4.63 20.58 -9.80
N GLY A 14 -3.56 21.11 -9.19
CA GLY A 14 -2.32 20.37 -8.99
C GLY A 14 -2.51 19.14 -8.10
N TRP A 15 -3.12 19.33 -6.93
CA TRP A 15 -3.43 18.23 -6.01
C TRP A 15 -4.37 17.20 -6.64
N GLY A 16 -5.43 17.62 -7.30
CA GLY A 16 -6.40 16.73 -7.94
C GLY A 16 -5.79 15.86 -9.05
N SER A 17 -4.89 16.44 -9.87
CA SER A 17 -4.18 15.67 -10.88
C SER A 17 -3.26 14.60 -10.27
N LEU A 18 -2.53 14.91 -9.20
CA LEU A 18 -1.74 13.95 -8.43
C LEU A 18 -2.62 12.91 -7.74
N ALA A 19 -3.79 13.31 -7.23
CA ALA A 19 -4.75 12.42 -6.57
C ALA A 19 -5.27 11.32 -7.52
N VAL A 20 -5.52 11.64 -8.79
CA VAL A 20 -5.90 10.64 -9.80
C VAL A 20 -4.78 9.62 -10.00
N VAL A 21 -3.52 10.08 -10.13
CA VAL A 21 -2.38 9.16 -10.23
C VAL A 21 -2.27 8.29 -8.98
N PHE A 22 -2.41 8.87 -7.78
CA PHE A 22 -2.32 8.14 -6.52
C PHE A 22 -3.45 7.12 -6.32
N LEU A 23 -4.65 7.43 -6.79
CA LEU A 23 -5.76 6.46 -6.86
C LEU A 23 -5.36 5.26 -7.70
N LEU A 24 -4.82 5.49 -8.91
CA LEU A 24 -4.39 4.42 -9.82
C LEU A 24 -3.22 3.61 -9.25
N VAL A 25 -2.28 4.23 -8.54
CA VAL A 25 -1.23 3.53 -7.77
C VAL A 25 -1.87 2.49 -6.84
N ASN A 26 -2.90 2.88 -6.08
CA ASN A 26 -3.56 1.99 -5.14
C ASN A 26 -4.38 0.89 -5.84
N VAL A 27 -4.98 1.19 -7.01
CA VAL A 27 -5.64 0.19 -7.85
C VAL A 27 -4.62 -0.86 -8.32
N HIS A 28 -3.50 -0.44 -8.92
CA HIS A 28 -2.46 -1.37 -9.39
C HIS A 28 -1.82 -2.16 -8.25
N ARG A 29 -1.65 -1.56 -7.08
CA ARG A 29 -1.08 -2.20 -5.89
C ARG A 29 -1.89 -3.41 -5.43
N LEU A 30 -3.21 -3.31 -5.42
CA LEU A 30 -4.11 -4.34 -4.90
C LEU A 30 -4.75 -5.22 -5.99
N SER A 31 -4.56 -4.89 -7.27
CA SER A 31 -5.20 -5.59 -8.40
C SER A 31 -4.86 -7.08 -8.48
N THR A 32 -3.71 -7.51 -7.95
CA THR A 32 -3.22 -8.89 -8.09
C THR A 32 -4.18 -9.92 -7.47
N ALA A 33 -4.90 -9.56 -6.41
CA ALA A 33 -5.90 -10.45 -5.79
C ALA A 33 -7.01 -10.85 -6.78
N VAL A 34 -7.56 -9.87 -7.47
CA VAL A 34 -8.63 -10.08 -8.48
C VAL A 34 -8.09 -10.76 -9.75
N LEU A 35 -6.83 -10.48 -10.10
CA LEU A 35 -6.19 -11.02 -11.30
C LEU A 35 -5.56 -12.39 -11.09
N SER A 36 -5.45 -12.88 -9.86
CA SER A 36 -4.66 -14.05 -9.46
C SER A 36 -4.94 -15.30 -10.29
N GLU A 37 -6.22 -15.66 -10.45
CA GLU A 37 -6.64 -16.82 -11.24
C GLU A 37 -6.23 -16.71 -12.72
N ARG A 38 -6.44 -15.53 -13.31
CA ARG A 38 -6.08 -15.26 -14.71
C ARG A 38 -4.56 -15.26 -14.92
N LEU A 39 -3.81 -14.69 -13.99
CA LEU A 39 -2.35 -14.65 -14.08
C LEU A 39 -1.73 -16.05 -13.93
N THR A 40 -2.26 -16.87 -13.00
CA THR A 40 -1.79 -18.24 -12.86
C THR A 40 -2.09 -19.09 -14.08
N THR A 41 -3.24 -18.90 -14.70
CA THR A 41 -3.65 -19.62 -15.92
C THR A 41 -2.85 -19.15 -17.14
N ASP A 42 -2.85 -17.83 -17.41
CA ASP A 42 -2.25 -17.27 -18.64
C ASP A 42 -0.71 -17.42 -18.68
N PHE A 43 -0.05 -17.37 -17.54
CA PHE A 43 1.42 -17.53 -17.45
C PHE A 43 1.85 -18.93 -17.00
N ALA A 44 0.91 -19.83 -16.70
CA ALA A 44 1.17 -21.19 -16.18
C ALA A 44 2.12 -21.18 -14.97
N ILE A 45 1.90 -20.26 -14.02
CA ILE A 45 2.78 -20.02 -12.86
C ILE A 45 2.25 -20.66 -11.58
N SER A 46 3.19 -21.00 -10.70
CA SER A 46 2.91 -21.52 -9.37
C SER A 46 2.49 -20.42 -8.38
N ALA A 47 2.01 -20.82 -7.17
CA ALA A 47 1.73 -19.87 -6.09
C ALA A 47 2.97 -19.09 -5.66
N ALA A 48 4.14 -19.74 -5.59
CA ALA A 48 5.40 -19.07 -5.31
C ALA A 48 5.73 -18.00 -6.36
N GLN A 49 5.56 -18.33 -7.63
CA GLN A 49 5.77 -17.39 -8.73
C GLN A 49 4.75 -16.24 -8.71
N LEU A 50 3.48 -16.51 -8.39
CA LEU A 50 2.47 -15.47 -8.22
C LEU A 50 2.81 -14.56 -7.04
N GLY A 51 3.24 -15.12 -5.91
CA GLY A 51 3.70 -14.37 -4.74
C GLY A 51 4.91 -13.49 -5.05
N THR A 52 5.89 -14.00 -5.80
CA THR A 52 7.07 -13.21 -6.21
C THR A 52 6.72 -12.16 -7.28
N LEU A 53 5.78 -12.44 -8.18
CA LEU A 53 5.23 -11.46 -9.11
C LEU A 53 4.59 -10.27 -8.36
N HIS A 54 3.82 -10.55 -7.31
CA HIS A 54 3.26 -9.53 -6.43
C HIS A 54 4.36 -8.77 -5.67
N ALA A 55 5.34 -9.50 -5.14
CA ALA A 55 6.48 -8.95 -4.41
C ALA A 55 7.33 -7.98 -5.24
N SER A 56 7.47 -8.21 -6.56
CA SER A 56 8.29 -7.37 -7.43
C SER A 56 7.88 -5.89 -7.40
N PHE A 57 6.58 -5.62 -7.34
CA PHE A 57 6.04 -4.27 -7.16
C PHE A 57 6.51 -3.67 -5.82
N PHE A 58 6.35 -4.40 -4.71
CA PHE A 58 6.59 -3.86 -3.37
C PHE A 58 8.06 -3.70 -3.04
N VAL A 59 8.93 -4.60 -3.52
CA VAL A 59 10.38 -4.46 -3.35
C VAL A 59 10.87 -3.14 -3.95
N VAL A 60 10.51 -2.90 -5.22
CA VAL A 60 10.94 -1.67 -5.90
C VAL A 60 10.26 -0.44 -5.31
N TYR A 61 8.97 -0.54 -4.97
CA TYR A 61 8.25 0.51 -4.27
C TYR A 61 8.94 0.91 -2.95
N ALA A 62 9.35 -0.07 -2.11
CA ALA A 62 10.04 0.19 -0.86
C ALA A 62 11.41 0.84 -1.06
N LEU A 63 12.19 0.34 -2.02
CA LEU A 63 13.54 0.85 -2.30
C LEU A 63 13.53 2.29 -2.79
N VAL A 64 12.52 2.69 -3.57
CA VAL A 64 12.46 4.04 -4.14
C VAL A 64 11.92 5.09 -3.16
N GLN A 65 11.32 4.69 -2.04
CA GLN A 65 10.77 5.61 -1.03
C GLN A 65 11.82 6.60 -0.50
N ILE A 66 12.99 6.09 -0.11
CA ILE A 66 14.05 6.93 0.47
C ILE A 66 14.57 7.97 -0.55
N PRO A 67 14.99 7.60 -1.79
CA PRO A 67 15.47 8.59 -2.75
C PRO A 67 14.38 9.54 -3.26
N THR A 68 13.10 9.19 -3.14
CA THR A 68 12.00 10.03 -3.64
C THR A 68 11.94 11.39 -2.95
N GLY A 69 12.22 11.46 -1.65
CA GLY A 69 12.26 12.73 -0.93
C GLY A 69 13.25 13.70 -1.60
N VAL A 70 14.48 13.24 -1.81
CA VAL A 70 15.54 14.03 -2.45
C VAL A 70 15.21 14.39 -3.90
N LEU A 71 14.61 13.46 -4.64
CA LEU A 71 14.16 13.72 -6.03
C LEU A 71 13.09 14.80 -6.06
N ALA A 72 12.11 14.72 -5.15
CA ALA A 72 11.02 15.70 -5.05
C ALA A 72 11.53 17.09 -4.63
N ASP A 73 12.57 17.15 -3.78
CA ASP A 73 13.21 18.40 -3.39
C ASP A 73 13.99 19.02 -4.55
N ARG A 74 14.74 18.20 -5.30
CA ARG A 74 15.62 18.69 -6.37
C ARG A 74 14.87 19.04 -7.65
N TYR A 75 13.91 18.20 -8.09
CA TYR A 75 13.23 18.34 -9.38
C TYR A 75 11.80 18.86 -9.24
N GLY A 76 11.30 18.95 -8.03
CA GLY A 76 9.95 19.41 -7.70
C GLY A 76 8.85 18.35 -7.94
N PRO A 77 7.72 18.47 -7.23
CA PRO A 77 6.59 17.55 -7.31
C PRO A 77 6.00 17.39 -8.72
N ARG A 78 6.05 18.44 -9.54
CA ARG A 78 5.55 18.40 -10.92
C ARG A 78 6.28 17.38 -11.77
N VAL A 79 7.61 17.44 -11.80
CA VAL A 79 8.45 16.58 -12.65
C VAL A 79 8.43 15.15 -12.11
N VAL A 80 8.66 14.97 -10.82
CA VAL A 80 8.72 13.64 -10.19
C VAL A 80 7.37 12.92 -10.29
N GLY A 81 6.26 13.64 -10.03
CA GLY A 81 4.92 13.07 -10.14
C GLY A 81 4.53 12.67 -11.57
N ALA A 82 4.81 13.52 -12.55
CA ALA A 82 4.54 13.23 -13.95
C ALA A 82 5.40 12.06 -14.46
N THR A 83 6.70 12.05 -14.16
CA THR A 83 7.61 10.94 -14.54
C THR A 83 7.18 9.64 -13.88
N GLY A 84 6.84 9.66 -12.58
CA GLY A 84 6.32 8.50 -11.86
C GLY A 84 5.06 7.92 -12.52
N ALA A 85 4.11 8.77 -12.91
CA ALA A 85 2.89 8.35 -13.60
C ALA A 85 3.19 7.74 -14.99
N VAL A 86 4.12 8.30 -15.76
CA VAL A 86 4.54 7.75 -17.06
C VAL A 86 5.21 6.39 -16.89
N VAL A 87 6.13 6.26 -15.92
CA VAL A 87 6.83 4.99 -15.64
C VAL A 87 5.85 3.91 -15.18
N LEU A 88 4.91 4.25 -14.26
CA LEU A 88 3.83 3.35 -13.84
C LEU A 88 3.02 2.87 -15.06
N SER A 89 2.60 3.80 -15.91
CA SER A 89 1.77 3.51 -17.09
C SER A 89 2.51 2.65 -18.11
N ALA A 90 3.77 2.96 -18.38
CA ALA A 90 4.63 2.15 -19.26
C ALA A 90 4.77 0.72 -18.74
N GLY A 91 5.02 0.56 -17.42
CA GLY A 91 5.05 -0.74 -16.76
C GLY A 91 3.73 -1.49 -16.87
N ALA A 92 2.60 -0.81 -16.66
CA ALA A 92 1.28 -1.42 -16.75
C ALA A 92 0.92 -1.82 -18.19
N ILE A 93 1.30 -1.03 -19.21
CA ILE A 93 1.16 -1.40 -20.62
C ILE A 93 2.01 -2.62 -20.92
N ALA A 94 3.29 -2.62 -20.54
CA ALA A 94 4.18 -3.76 -20.74
C ALA A 94 3.65 -5.04 -20.06
N PHE A 95 3.02 -4.89 -18.88
CA PHE A 95 2.38 -6.00 -18.17
C PHE A 95 1.21 -6.60 -18.98
N THR A 96 0.39 -5.78 -19.64
CA THR A 96 -0.71 -6.29 -20.48
C THR A 96 -0.23 -6.98 -21.76
N LEU A 97 0.95 -6.63 -22.24
CA LEU A 97 1.57 -7.21 -23.44
C LEU A 97 2.50 -8.39 -23.13
N SER A 98 2.62 -8.77 -21.85
CA SER A 98 3.50 -9.88 -21.46
C SER A 98 2.92 -11.24 -21.87
N ASP A 99 3.78 -12.07 -22.48
CA ASP A 99 3.46 -13.45 -22.87
C ASP A 99 4.11 -14.47 -21.93
N GLY A 100 4.88 -14.02 -20.92
CA GLY A 100 5.57 -14.91 -19.98
C GLY A 100 5.90 -14.24 -18.66
N TYR A 101 6.21 -15.10 -17.68
CA TYR A 101 6.46 -14.72 -16.28
C TYR A 101 7.52 -13.63 -16.12
N LEU A 102 8.67 -13.76 -16.78
CA LEU A 102 9.78 -12.81 -16.59
C LEU A 102 9.42 -11.39 -17.03
N VAL A 103 8.75 -11.26 -18.18
CA VAL A 103 8.30 -9.95 -18.69
C VAL A 103 7.22 -9.37 -17.76
N ALA A 104 6.28 -10.20 -17.31
CA ALA A 104 5.27 -9.80 -16.34
C ALA A 104 5.90 -9.33 -15.02
N PHE A 105 6.90 -10.06 -14.50
CA PHE A 105 7.64 -9.71 -13.28
C PHE A 105 8.35 -8.36 -13.39
N LEU A 106 9.12 -8.16 -14.47
CA LEU A 106 9.83 -6.89 -14.70
C LEU A 106 8.87 -5.73 -14.94
N SER A 107 7.77 -5.96 -15.63
CA SER A 107 6.72 -4.98 -15.85
C SER A 107 6.06 -4.55 -14.53
N ARG A 108 5.76 -5.51 -13.63
CA ARG A 108 5.24 -5.22 -12.28
C ARG A 108 6.24 -4.46 -11.42
N ALA A 109 7.54 -4.80 -11.52
CA ALA A 109 8.60 -4.04 -10.86
C ALA A 109 8.64 -2.58 -11.36
N LEU A 110 8.46 -2.35 -12.68
CA LEU A 110 8.39 -1.02 -13.27
C LEU A 110 7.15 -0.24 -12.81
N VAL A 111 5.99 -0.92 -12.69
CA VAL A 111 4.79 -0.32 -12.05
C VAL A 111 5.11 0.11 -10.62
N GLY A 112 5.82 -0.73 -9.86
CA GLY A 112 6.27 -0.43 -8.49
C GLY A 112 7.18 0.80 -8.42
N LEU A 113 8.13 0.91 -9.36
CA LEU A 113 9.05 2.05 -9.48
C LEU A 113 8.30 3.37 -9.67
N GLY A 114 7.42 3.43 -10.67
CA GLY A 114 6.62 4.63 -10.94
C GLY A 114 5.64 4.96 -9.81
N SER A 115 5.09 3.94 -9.14
CA SER A 115 4.15 4.10 -8.02
C SER A 115 4.82 4.61 -6.75
N GLY A 116 6.05 4.16 -6.47
CA GLY A 116 6.74 4.44 -5.21
C GLY A 116 7.06 5.91 -4.99
N VAL A 117 7.18 6.69 -6.06
CA VAL A 117 7.46 8.13 -5.95
C VAL A 117 6.21 8.99 -5.69
N ILE A 118 4.99 8.50 -5.97
CA ILE A 118 3.80 9.36 -6.02
C ILE A 118 3.37 9.87 -4.66
N PHE A 119 3.34 9.02 -3.62
CA PHE A 119 2.85 9.42 -2.29
C PHE A 119 3.70 10.54 -1.67
N ILE A 120 5.03 10.37 -1.66
CA ILE A 120 5.95 11.38 -1.10
C ILE A 120 5.89 12.67 -1.91
N THR A 121 5.83 12.55 -3.24
CA THR A 121 5.67 13.70 -4.15
C THR A 121 4.37 14.47 -3.86
N MET A 122 3.28 13.77 -3.58
CA MET A 122 2.00 14.38 -3.24
C MET A 122 2.05 15.12 -1.89
N LEU A 123 2.68 14.51 -0.87
CA LEU A 123 2.89 15.17 0.41
C LEU A 123 3.80 16.40 0.27
N ARG A 124 4.86 16.33 -0.56
CA ARG A 124 5.73 17.46 -0.84
C ARG A 124 4.98 18.59 -1.57
N PHE A 125 4.13 18.25 -2.52
CA PHE A 125 3.22 19.22 -3.15
C PHE A 125 2.34 19.91 -2.11
N CYS A 126 1.72 19.14 -1.20
CA CYS A 126 0.91 19.72 -0.13
C CYS A 126 1.72 20.67 0.76
N ALA A 127 2.95 20.29 1.13
CA ALA A 127 3.83 21.12 1.94
C ALA A 127 4.23 22.46 1.27
N ASN A 128 4.29 22.49 -0.08
CA ASN A 128 4.64 23.68 -0.84
C ASN A 128 3.45 24.60 -1.14
N TRP A 129 2.21 24.12 -1.06
CA TRP A 129 1.01 24.84 -1.47
C TRP A 129 -0.01 25.11 -0.36
N TYR A 130 0.08 24.40 0.77
CA TYR A 130 -0.89 24.48 1.84
C TYR A 130 -0.23 24.92 3.15
N ARG A 131 -0.95 25.69 3.94
CA ARG A 131 -0.48 26.17 5.23
C ARG A 131 -0.34 25.02 6.23
N VAL A 132 0.41 25.25 7.30
CA VAL A 132 0.63 24.26 8.38
C VAL A 132 -0.70 23.74 8.95
N ASP A 133 -1.68 24.62 9.17
CA ASP A 133 -3.01 24.29 9.69
C ASP A 133 -3.90 23.51 8.68
N GLU A 134 -3.63 23.63 7.37
CA GLU A 134 -4.30 22.90 6.30
C GLU A 134 -3.65 21.54 6.00
N PHE A 135 -2.37 21.35 6.33
CA PHE A 135 -1.59 20.18 5.93
C PHE A 135 -2.17 18.87 6.45
N GLY A 136 -2.67 18.85 7.70
CA GLY A 136 -3.34 17.68 8.28
C GLY A 136 -4.58 17.25 7.49
N THR A 137 -5.39 18.22 7.07
CA THR A 137 -6.58 17.98 6.21
C THR A 137 -6.18 17.40 4.85
N MET A 138 -5.14 17.95 4.23
CA MET A 138 -4.65 17.48 2.93
C MET A 138 -4.03 16.08 3.00
N ALA A 139 -3.31 15.76 4.08
CA ALA A 139 -2.81 14.41 4.34
C ALA A 139 -3.97 13.41 4.54
N GLY A 140 -5.03 13.83 5.25
CA GLY A 140 -6.25 13.04 5.42
C GLY A 140 -6.99 12.78 4.10
N LEU A 141 -7.13 13.81 3.26
CA LEU A 141 -7.72 13.67 1.92
C LEU A 141 -6.88 12.74 1.04
N THR A 142 -5.56 12.84 1.11
CA THR A 142 -4.63 11.94 0.40
C THR A 142 -4.82 10.49 0.85
N ALA A 143 -4.95 10.25 2.16
CA ALA A 143 -5.25 8.91 2.68
C ALA A 143 -6.64 8.40 2.21
N GLY A 144 -7.64 9.29 2.13
CA GLY A 144 -8.95 8.99 1.56
C GLY A 144 -8.88 8.53 0.10
N ILE A 145 -8.05 9.18 -0.73
CA ILE A 145 -7.80 8.76 -2.12
C ILE A 145 -7.16 7.36 -2.18
N ALA A 146 -6.24 7.04 -1.27
CA ALA A 146 -5.69 5.67 -1.18
C ALA A 146 -6.79 4.64 -0.85
N GLY A 147 -7.69 4.97 0.07
CA GLY A 147 -8.85 4.14 0.41
C GLY A 147 -9.80 3.93 -0.76
N LEU A 148 -10.11 5.00 -1.52
CA LEU A 148 -10.92 4.89 -2.74
C LEU A 148 -10.25 4.00 -3.79
N GLY A 149 -8.95 4.14 -4.01
CA GLY A 149 -8.20 3.27 -4.91
C GLY A 149 -8.22 1.81 -4.47
N ALA A 150 -8.13 1.55 -3.17
CA ALA A 150 -8.26 0.20 -2.60
C ALA A 150 -9.66 -0.39 -2.86
N ILE A 151 -10.72 0.39 -2.72
CA ILE A 151 -12.10 -0.03 -3.04
C ILE A 151 -12.24 -0.35 -4.53
N VAL A 152 -11.75 0.53 -5.42
CA VAL A 152 -11.80 0.32 -6.88
C VAL A 152 -11.04 -0.94 -7.31
N ALA A 153 -9.95 -1.29 -6.62
CA ALA A 153 -9.15 -2.49 -6.88
C ALA A 153 -9.85 -3.82 -6.54
N THR A 154 -11.00 -3.79 -5.88
CA THR A 154 -11.76 -4.97 -5.46
C THR A 154 -12.91 -5.28 -6.42
N THR A 155 -14.15 -5.23 -5.97
CA THR A 155 -15.33 -5.59 -6.76
C THR A 155 -15.48 -4.79 -8.06
N PRO A 156 -15.25 -3.46 -8.11
CA PRO A 156 -15.32 -2.74 -9.39
C PRO A 156 -14.35 -3.29 -10.43
N LEU A 157 -13.11 -3.58 -10.02
CA LEU A 157 -12.10 -4.18 -10.90
C LEU A 157 -12.51 -5.60 -11.30
N ALA A 158 -13.00 -6.43 -10.37
CA ALA A 158 -13.44 -7.79 -10.66
C ALA A 158 -14.57 -7.83 -11.70
N VAL A 159 -15.54 -6.92 -11.59
CA VAL A 159 -16.61 -6.77 -12.58
C VAL A 159 -16.07 -6.33 -13.95
N ALA A 160 -15.15 -5.37 -13.99
CA ALA A 160 -14.53 -4.95 -15.24
C ALA A 160 -13.74 -6.09 -15.90
N VAL A 161 -12.94 -6.82 -15.12
CA VAL A 161 -12.17 -7.99 -15.59
C VAL A 161 -13.08 -9.12 -16.09
N SER A 162 -14.20 -9.38 -15.43
CA SER A 162 -15.15 -10.40 -15.86
C SER A 162 -15.84 -10.08 -17.18
N ARG A 163 -16.06 -8.77 -17.47
CA ARG A 163 -16.75 -8.31 -18.69
C ARG A 163 -15.83 -8.10 -19.88
N PHE A 164 -14.64 -7.54 -19.65
CA PHE A 164 -13.74 -7.08 -20.70
C PHE A 164 -12.45 -7.89 -20.78
N GLY A 165 -12.18 -8.77 -19.81
CA GLY A 165 -10.89 -9.43 -19.65
C GLY A 165 -9.87 -8.56 -18.89
N TRP A 166 -8.83 -9.19 -18.35
CA TRP A 166 -7.87 -8.48 -17.51
C TRP A 166 -6.90 -7.58 -18.31
N ARG A 167 -6.44 -8.04 -19.50
CA ARG A 167 -5.51 -7.25 -20.32
C ARG A 167 -6.13 -5.91 -20.78
N PRO A 168 -7.32 -5.86 -21.42
CA PRO A 168 -7.96 -4.60 -21.79
C PRO A 168 -8.27 -3.70 -20.58
N THR A 169 -8.68 -4.31 -19.44
CA THR A 169 -8.99 -3.55 -18.22
C THR A 169 -7.74 -2.88 -17.66
N VAL A 170 -6.63 -3.60 -17.52
CA VAL A 170 -5.36 -3.03 -17.03
C VAL A 170 -4.77 -2.04 -18.03
N PHE A 171 -4.91 -2.29 -19.34
CA PHE A 171 -4.49 -1.35 -20.38
C PHE A 171 -5.24 -0.02 -20.29
N ALA A 172 -6.56 -0.06 -20.09
CA ALA A 172 -7.37 1.16 -19.92
C ALA A 172 -6.93 1.97 -18.68
N LEU A 173 -6.64 1.28 -17.56
CA LEU A 173 -6.09 1.93 -16.36
C LEU A 173 -4.70 2.54 -16.64
N ALA A 174 -3.87 1.88 -17.42
CA ALA A 174 -2.55 2.40 -17.80
C ALA A 174 -2.65 3.65 -18.69
N VAL A 175 -3.55 3.66 -19.67
CA VAL A 175 -3.83 4.84 -20.49
C VAL A 175 -4.35 6.00 -19.65
N LEU A 176 -5.27 5.73 -18.73
CA LEU A 176 -5.76 6.75 -17.79
C LEU A 176 -4.62 7.29 -16.91
N GLY A 177 -3.70 6.43 -16.45
CA GLY A 177 -2.51 6.83 -15.69
C GLY A 177 -1.56 7.71 -16.51
N PHE A 178 -1.34 7.39 -17.78
CA PHE A 178 -0.55 8.21 -18.68
C PHE A 178 -1.18 9.60 -18.89
N LEU A 179 -2.47 9.65 -19.15
CA LEU A 179 -3.21 10.92 -19.32
C LEU A 179 -3.19 11.75 -18.03
N ALA A 180 -3.33 11.09 -16.86
CA ALA A 180 -3.18 11.74 -15.56
C ALA A 180 -1.75 12.28 -15.35
N GLY A 181 -0.72 11.57 -15.78
CA GLY A 181 0.67 12.04 -15.75
C GLY A 181 0.87 13.28 -16.64
N VAL A 182 0.29 13.32 -17.83
CA VAL A 182 0.27 14.50 -18.72
C VAL A 182 -0.47 15.65 -18.01
N ALA A 183 -1.60 15.38 -17.36
CA ALA A 183 -2.33 16.39 -16.60
C ALA A 183 -1.51 16.93 -15.42
N VAL A 184 -0.78 16.08 -14.68
CA VAL A 184 0.16 16.51 -13.63
C VAL A 184 1.20 17.46 -14.23
N PHE A 185 1.83 17.10 -15.32
CA PHE A 185 2.85 17.96 -15.95
C PHE A 185 2.27 19.29 -16.42
N ALA A 186 1.07 19.31 -16.97
CA ALA A 186 0.41 20.51 -17.50
C ALA A 186 -0.12 21.42 -16.36
N LEU A 187 -0.78 20.85 -15.36
CA LEU A 187 -1.56 21.59 -14.37
C LEU A 187 -0.81 21.84 -13.07
N ALA A 188 -0.07 20.84 -12.56
CA ALA A 188 0.70 21.02 -11.32
C ALA A 188 1.88 21.95 -11.55
N ARG A 189 2.23 22.71 -10.49
CA ARG A 189 3.48 23.47 -10.37
C ARG A 189 4.09 23.11 -9.03
N SER A 190 5.40 23.13 -8.95
CA SER A 190 6.09 22.69 -7.73
C SER A 190 5.86 23.64 -6.56
N SER A 191 5.69 24.92 -6.83
CA SER A 191 5.40 25.96 -5.85
C SER A 191 4.56 27.10 -6.46
N PRO A 192 3.99 28.02 -5.66
CA PRO A 192 3.37 29.23 -6.18
C PRO A 192 4.34 30.08 -7.02
N ALA A 193 5.61 30.20 -6.60
CA ALA A 193 6.64 30.94 -7.34
C ALA A 193 6.88 30.34 -8.75
N ASP A 194 6.96 29.00 -8.88
CA ASP A 194 7.06 28.32 -10.20
C ASP A 194 5.82 28.52 -11.08
N ALA A 195 4.74 28.94 -10.48
CA ALA A 195 3.51 29.30 -11.19
C ALA A 195 3.47 30.79 -11.61
N GLY A 196 4.44 31.59 -11.21
CA GLY A 196 4.42 33.05 -11.36
C GLY A 196 3.36 33.73 -10.48
N LEU A 197 3.04 33.14 -9.32
CA LEU A 197 2.03 33.61 -8.38
C LEU A 197 2.68 34.06 -7.09
N ASP A 198 2.03 34.96 -6.36
CA ASP A 198 2.48 35.41 -5.05
C ASP A 198 2.52 34.23 -4.06
N PRO A 199 3.49 34.23 -3.11
CA PRO A 199 3.54 33.24 -2.05
C PRO A 199 2.25 33.21 -1.23
N ILE A 200 1.82 32.02 -0.84
CA ILE A 200 0.68 31.87 0.07
C ILE A 200 1.19 32.14 1.49
N GLU A 201 0.55 33.06 2.20
CA GLU A 201 0.90 33.41 3.58
C GLU A 201 0.88 32.17 4.49
N ASN A 202 1.89 32.06 5.38
CA ASN A 202 2.04 30.96 6.34
C ASN A 202 2.27 29.56 5.72
N VAL A 203 2.75 29.47 4.49
CA VAL A 203 3.35 28.25 3.93
C VAL A 203 4.83 28.26 4.28
N PRO A 204 5.33 27.30 5.10
CA PRO A 204 6.72 27.28 5.53
C PRO A 204 7.65 26.93 4.36
N GLU A 205 8.82 27.53 4.34
CA GLU A 205 9.90 27.03 3.49
C GLU A 205 10.33 25.66 3.96
N GLN A 206 10.41 24.70 3.03
CA GLN A 206 10.75 23.33 3.35
C GLN A 206 12.27 23.14 3.28
N PRO A 207 12.95 22.76 4.39
CA PRO A 207 14.37 22.46 4.36
C PRO A 207 14.66 21.29 3.40
N SER A 208 15.73 21.39 2.63
CA SER A 208 16.23 20.29 1.82
C SER A 208 17.28 19.53 2.61
N VAL A 209 17.06 18.22 2.80
CA VAL A 209 18.05 17.33 3.43
C VAL A 209 18.88 16.68 2.34
N SER A 210 20.20 16.69 2.51
CA SER A 210 21.12 16.06 1.56
C SER A 210 21.10 14.53 1.69
N LEU A 211 21.49 13.81 0.62
CA LEU A 211 21.66 12.35 0.66
C LEU A 211 22.68 11.89 1.71
N ALA A 212 23.72 12.69 1.94
CA ALA A 212 24.76 12.38 2.92
C ALA A 212 24.23 12.46 4.37
N GLU A 213 23.44 13.49 4.68
CA GLU A 213 22.78 13.63 5.98
C GLU A 213 21.75 12.51 6.18
N THR A 214 20.94 12.22 5.15
CA THR A 214 19.98 11.09 5.17
C THR A 214 20.69 9.77 5.48
N ALA A 215 21.85 9.51 4.85
CA ALA A 215 22.63 8.28 5.10
C ALA A 215 23.20 8.25 6.53
N GLY A 216 23.59 9.41 7.10
CA GLY A 216 24.03 9.55 8.50
C GLY A 216 22.92 9.14 9.47
N TYR A 217 21.73 9.75 9.33
CA TYR A 217 20.57 9.40 10.14
C TYR A 217 20.14 7.93 9.99
N LEU A 218 20.16 7.40 8.76
CA LEU A 218 19.83 5.99 8.53
C LEU A 218 20.77 5.05 9.28
N ARG A 219 22.08 5.35 9.33
CA ARG A 219 23.05 4.55 10.07
C ARG A 219 22.78 4.56 11.58
N GLU A 220 22.39 5.69 12.16
CA GLU A 220 22.01 5.82 13.56
C GLU A 220 20.75 5.01 13.85
N LEU A 221 19.71 5.17 13.03
CA LEU A 221 18.43 4.45 13.13
C LEU A 221 18.60 2.92 13.09
N LEU A 222 19.52 2.41 12.26
CA LEU A 222 19.78 0.96 12.16
C LEU A 222 20.39 0.37 13.43
N THR A 223 20.93 1.18 14.35
CA THR A 223 21.44 0.72 15.66
C THR A 223 20.41 0.83 16.78
N ASP A 224 19.29 1.52 16.54
CA ASP A 224 18.25 1.73 17.54
C ASP A 224 17.31 0.52 17.62
N ARG A 225 17.16 -0.01 18.83
CA ARG A 225 16.33 -1.18 19.12
C ARG A 225 14.83 -0.88 19.01
N GLU A 226 14.39 0.29 19.42
CA GLU A 226 12.98 0.68 19.40
C GLU A 226 12.49 0.89 17.97
N GLN A 227 13.34 1.50 17.14
CA GLN A 227 13.16 1.56 15.70
C GLN A 227 12.90 0.17 15.09
N TRP A 228 13.68 -0.85 15.47
CA TRP A 228 13.49 -2.20 14.96
C TRP A 228 12.20 -2.85 15.43
N LEU A 229 11.76 -2.62 16.69
CA LEU A 229 10.49 -3.14 17.18
C LEU A 229 9.31 -2.54 16.39
N LEU A 230 9.32 -1.23 16.14
CA LEU A 230 8.31 -0.56 15.32
C LEU A 230 8.36 -0.99 13.86
N ALA A 231 9.57 -1.19 13.31
CA ALA A 231 9.75 -1.72 11.96
C ALA A 231 9.17 -3.14 11.81
N VAL A 232 9.37 -4.03 12.80
CA VAL A 232 8.80 -5.39 12.82
C VAL A 232 7.26 -5.34 12.95
N ILE A 233 6.72 -4.44 13.77
CA ILE A 233 5.26 -4.23 13.89
C ILE A 233 4.69 -3.82 12.52
N PHE A 234 5.33 -2.87 11.87
CA PHE A 234 4.85 -2.35 10.58
C PHE A 234 5.05 -3.37 9.44
N PHE A 235 6.19 -4.07 9.40
CA PHE A 235 6.46 -5.19 8.49
C PHE A 235 5.37 -6.27 8.59
N SER A 236 5.09 -6.73 9.80
CA SER A 236 4.15 -7.83 10.03
C SER A 236 2.70 -7.39 9.80
N GLY A 237 2.31 -6.24 10.35
CA GLY A 237 0.93 -5.75 10.28
C GLY A 237 0.54 -5.29 8.89
N MET A 238 1.27 -4.31 8.34
CA MET A 238 1.02 -3.79 6.99
C MET A 238 1.23 -4.88 5.92
N GLY A 239 2.32 -5.65 6.06
CA GLY A 239 2.62 -6.77 5.18
C GLY A 239 1.49 -7.79 5.13
N THR A 240 0.94 -8.19 6.28
CA THR A 240 -0.19 -9.14 6.36
C THR A 240 -1.45 -8.58 5.71
N ILE A 241 -1.82 -7.33 6.01
CA ILE A 241 -3.01 -6.69 5.44
C ILE A 241 -2.93 -6.67 3.91
N LEU A 242 -1.80 -6.21 3.35
CA LEU A 242 -1.59 -6.15 1.91
C LEU A 242 -1.48 -7.54 1.27
N THR A 243 -0.98 -8.54 2.00
CA THR A 243 -0.92 -9.94 1.56
C THR A 243 -2.31 -10.55 1.42
N ILE A 244 -3.18 -10.35 2.41
CA ILE A 244 -4.53 -10.92 2.41
C ILE A 244 -5.43 -10.17 1.44
N ILE A 245 -5.52 -8.83 1.57
CA ILE A 245 -6.42 -8.04 0.73
C ILE A 245 -5.88 -7.91 -0.70
N GLY A 246 -4.56 -7.83 -0.86
CA GLY A 246 -3.90 -7.57 -2.16
C GLY A 246 -3.58 -8.82 -2.99
N LEU A 247 -3.59 -10.03 -2.40
CA LEU A 247 -3.26 -11.25 -3.14
C LEU A 247 -4.06 -12.48 -2.68
N TRP A 248 -3.78 -13.04 -1.50
CA TRP A 248 -4.23 -14.41 -1.16
C TRP A 248 -5.67 -14.51 -0.68
N GLY A 249 -6.31 -13.40 -0.33
CA GLY A 249 -7.68 -13.41 0.18
C GLY A 249 -8.72 -13.86 -0.85
N VAL A 250 -8.61 -13.43 -2.11
CA VAL A 250 -9.52 -13.89 -3.19
C VAL A 250 -9.29 -15.37 -3.53
N PRO A 251 -8.06 -15.85 -3.81
CA PRO A 251 -7.79 -17.27 -4.05
C PRO A 251 -8.28 -18.19 -2.94
N TYR A 252 -8.11 -17.82 -1.67
CA TYR A 252 -8.64 -18.60 -0.55
C TYR A 252 -10.17 -18.80 -0.66
N LEU A 253 -10.90 -17.74 -0.91
CA LEU A 253 -12.36 -17.77 -1.00
C LEU A 253 -12.85 -18.53 -2.23
N VAL A 254 -12.14 -18.42 -3.35
CA VAL A 254 -12.46 -19.16 -4.58
C VAL A 254 -12.25 -20.67 -4.37
N VAL A 255 -11.09 -21.06 -3.84
CA VAL A 255 -10.70 -22.47 -3.72
C VAL A 255 -11.40 -23.15 -2.54
N VAL A 256 -11.42 -22.52 -1.37
CA VAL A 256 -11.92 -23.15 -0.13
C VAL A 256 -13.44 -23.02 0.01
N HIS A 257 -14.01 -21.90 -0.41
CA HIS A 257 -15.46 -21.65 -0.29
C HIS A 257 -16.22 -21.80 -1.61
N GLY A 258 -15.56 -22.08 -2.73
CA GLY A 258 -16.20 -22.28 -4.04
C GLY A 258 -16.84 -21.01 -4.62
N LEU A 259 -16.41 -19.82 -4.18
CA LEU A 259 -16.97 -18.55 -4.65
C LEU A 259 -16.40 -18.17 -6.02
N SER A 260 -17.18 -17.45 -6.83
CA SER A 260 -16.62 -16.77 -8.00
C SER A 260 -15.65 -15.65 -7.57
N VAL A 261 -14.70 -15.26 -8.42
CA VAL A 261 -13.77 -14.15 -8.15
C VAL A 261 -14.53 -12.88 -7.77
N THR A 262 -15.64 -12.59 -8.48
CA THR A 262 -16.48 -11.41 -8.16
C THR A 262 -17.12 -11.53 -6.77
N ALA A 263 -17.65 -12.69 -6.39
CA ALA A 263 -18.21 -12.89 -5.05
C ALA A 263 -17.13 -12.83 -3.96
N ALA A 264 -15.96 -13.42 -4.19
CA ALA A 264 -14.81 -13.35 -3.29
C ALA A 264 -14.31 -11.90 -3.11
N SER A 265 -14.37 -11.08 -4.15
CA SER A 265 -13.92 -9.67 -4.09
C SER A 265 -14.78 -8.80 -3.17
N TYR A 266 -16.03 -9.17 -2.84
CA TYR A 266 -16.83 -8.46 -1.82
C TYR A 266 -16.19 -8.53 -0.43
N TYR A 267 -15.47 -9.62 -0.12
CA TYR A 267 -14.78 -9.77 1.16
C TYR A 267 -13.53 -8.87 1.22
N THR A 268 -12.77 -8.80 0.16
CA THR A 268 -11.64 -7.84 0.09
C THR A 268 -12.12 -6.39 0.04
N LEU A 269 -13.31 -6.12 -0.51
CA LEU A 269 -13.98 -4.82 -0.39
C LEU A 269 -14.28 -4.48 1.07
N LEU A 270 -14.83 -5.42 1.86
CA LEU A 270 -15.04 -5.21 3.30
C LEU A 270 -13.72 -4.91 4.02
N GLY A 271 -12.64 -5.60 3.66
CA GLY A 271 -11.30 -5.31 4.16
C GLY A 271 -10.84 -3.89 3.80
N SER A 272 -11.08 -3.45 2.57
CA SER A 272 -10.74 -2.09 2.13
C SER A 272 -11.58 -1.02 2.83
N VAL A 273 -12.86 -1.30 3.12
CA VAL A 273 -13.72 -0.45 3.98
C VAL A 273 -13.17 -0.41 5.41
N GLY A 274 -12.72 -1.56 5.93
CA GLY A 274 -12.02 -1.65 7.22
C GLY A 274 -10.81 -0.73 7.28
N ILE A 275 -9.96 -0.72 6.25
CA ILE A 275 -8.80 0.19 6.12
C ILE A 275 -9.25 1.66 6.19
N LEU A 276 -10.27 2.02 5.43
CA LEU A 276 -10.77 3.40 5.35
C LEU A 276 -11.29 3.91 6.69
N ILE A 277 -11.92 3.06 7.49
CA ILE A 277 -12.51 3.41 8.78
C ILE A 277 -11.50 3.24 9.93
N GLY A 278 -10.68 2.20 9.89
CA GLY A 278 -9.81 1.80 11.00
C GLY A 278 -8.73 2.83 11.33
N ALA A 279 -8.04 3.35 10.32
CA ALA A 279 -6.96 4.31 10.53
C ALA A 279 -7.43 5.61 11.24
N PRO A 280 -8.49 6.31 10.77
CA PRO A 280 -8.98 7.50 11.46
C PRO A 280 -9.60 7.19 12.83
N THR A 281 -10.29 6.05 12.97
CA THR A 281 -10.94 5.68 14.24
C THR A 281 -9.91 5.40 15.33
N VAL A 282 -8.92 4.56 15.04
CA VAL A 282 -7.88 4.21 16.02
C VAL A 282 -6.99 5.41 16.32
N GLY A 283 -6.67 6.24 15.32
CA GLY A 283 -5.96 7.50 15.52
C GLY A 283 -6.72 8.44 16.47
N TRP A 284 -8.01 8.67 16.21
CA TRP A 284 -8.86 9.48 17.09
C TRP A 284 -8.95 8.94 18.52
N VAL A 285 -9.12 7.62 18.68
CA VAL A 285 -9.12 6.97 20.00
C VAL A 285 -7.80 7.20 20.73
N SER A 286 -6.68 7.01 20.04
CA SER A 286 -5.32 7.23 20.56
C SER A 286 -5.12 8.67 21.04
N ASP A 287 -5.52 9.65 20.23
CA ASP A 287 -5.40 11.07 20.55
C ASP A 287 -6.28 11.45 21.75
N ARG A 288 -7.51 10.90 21.82
CA ARG A 288 -8.43 11.17 22.93
C ARG A 288 -7.99 10.57 24.27
N ILE A 289 -7.35 9.41 24.23
CA ILE A 289 -6.82 8.74 25.44
C ILE A 289 -5.48 9.38 25.88
N GLY A 290 -4.78 10.07 24.95
CA GLY A 290 -3.45 10.60 25.17
C GLY A 290 -2.37 9.53 25.30
N ARG A 291 -2.64 8.31 24.83
CA ARG A 291 -1.70 7.17 24.84
C ARG A 291 -1.71 6.48 23.49
N ARG A 292 -0.52 6.26 22.90
CA ARG A 292 -0.40 5.63 21.59
C ARG A 292 -0.20 4.11 21.68
N LEU A 293 0.54 3.64 22.69
CA LEU A 293 0.87 2.21 22.83
C LEU A 293 -0.33 1.35 23.25
N LEU A 294 -1.24 1.86 24.08
CA LEU A 294 -2.40 1.08 24.53
C LEU A 294 -3.32 0.65 23.37
N PRO A 295 -3.84 1.54 22.50
CA PRO A 295 -4.67 1.12 21.37
C PRO A 295 -3.87 0.31 20.32
N MET A 296 -2.56 0.49 20.21
CA MET A 296 -1.70 -0.36 19.39
C MET A 296 -1.68 -1.80 19.91
N VAL A 297 -1.41 -2.03 21.18
CA VAL A 297 -1.35 -3.37 21.79
C VAL A 297 -2.70 -4.08 21.70
N VAL A 298 -3.78 -3.40 22.09
CA VAL A 298 -5.14 -3.97 22.05
C VAL A 298 -5.52 -4.33 20.61
N GLY A 299 -5.26 -3.44 19.67
CA GLY A 299 -5.61 -3.67 18.28
C GLY A 299 -4.77 -4.76 17.61
N LEU A 300 -3.46 -4.85 17.88
CA LEU A 300 -2.62 -5.94 17.37
C LEU A 300 -2.97 -7.29 17.98
N GLY A 301 -3.34 -7.32 19.26
CA GLY A 301 -3.86 -8.54 19.90
C GLY A 301 -5.17 -9.01 19.26
N ALA A 302 -6.12 -8.09 19.06
CA ALA A 302 -7.36 -8.38 18.34
C ALA A 302 -7.10 -8.84 16.90
N PHE A 303 -6.13 -8.24 16.20
CA PHE A 303 -5.72 -8.63 14.85
C PHE A 303 -5.19 -10.08 14.83
N ALA A 304 -4.29 -10.45 15.74
CA ALA A 304 -3.76 -11.81 15.83
C ALA A 304 -4.87 -12.84 16.07
N LEU A 305 -5.78 -12.56 17.01
CA LEU A 305 -6.92 -13.43 17.32
C LEU A 305 -7.87 -13.59 16.13
N THR A 306 -8.15 -12.49 15.43
CA THR A 306 -9.02 -12.50 14.24
C THR A 306 -8.42 -13.35 13.13
N LEU A 307 -7.12 -13.22 12.86
CA LEU A 307 -6.44 -14.02 11.84
C LEU A 307 -6.36 -15.50 12.21
N ALA A 308 -6.25 -15.84 13.49
CA ALA A 308 -6.17 -17.22 13.96
C ALA A 308 -7.41 -18.07 13.63
N VAL A 309 -8.55 -17.43 13.33
CA VAL A 309 -9.79 -18.12 12.96
C VAL A 309 -9.60 -18.99 11.72
N ILE A 310 -8.93 -18.50 10.67
CA ILE A 310 -8.76 -19.26 9.41
C ILE A 310 -7.87 -20.50 9.61
N PRO A 311 -6.64 -20.42 10.15
CA PRO A 311 -5.80 -21.59 10.33
C PRO A 311 -6.36 -22.60 11.35
N ILE A 312 -7.14 -22.17 12.33
CA ILE A 312 -7.73 -23.06 13.35
C ILE A 312 -8.95 -23.79 12.78
N VAL A 313 -9.90 -23.07 12.19
CA VAL A 313 -11.20 -23.62 11.76
C VAL A 313 -11.12 -24.22 10.35
N GLY A 314 -10.22 -23.71 9.49
CA GLY A 314 -10.07 -24.12 8.09
C GLY A 314 -11.12 -23.48 7.18
N THR A 315 -12.37 -23.90 7.31
CA THR A 315 -13.50 -23.38 6.53
C THR A 315 -14.54 -22.71 7.44
N PRO A 316 -14.24 -21.53 8.02
CA PRO A 316 -15.20 -20.83 8.86
C PRO A 316 -16.42 -20.37 8.05
N PRO A 317 -17.61 -20.24 8.68
CA PRO A 317 -18.81 -19.74 8.00
C PRO A 317 -18.57 -18.37 7.34
N LEU A 318 -19.16 -18.14 6.18
CA LEU A 318 -18.97 -16.93 5.38
C LEU A 318 -19.18 -15.60 6.16
N PRO A 319 -20.18 -15.47 7.08
CA PRO A 319 -20.30 -14.27 7.91
C PRO A 319 -19.07 -14.03 8.81
N VAL A 320 -18.47 -15.11 9.34
CA VAL A 320 -17.23 -15.02 10.15
C VAL A 320 -16.07 -14.58 9.29
N VAL A 321 -15.95 -15.11 8.07
CA VAL A 321 -14.94 -14.68 7.10
C VAL A 321 -15.12 -13.20 6.74
N ALA A 322 -16.36 -12.75 6.52
CA ALA A 322 -16.66 -11.33 6.23
C ALA A 322 -16.17 -10.41 7.36
N LEU A 323 -16.49 -10.78 8.61
CA LEU A 323 -16.02 -10.04 9.78
C LEU A 323 -14.48 -10.07 9.90
N THR A 324 -13.87 -11.25 9.63
CA THR A 324 -12.39 -11.40 9.64
C THR A 324 -11.75 -10.43 8.64
N TYR A 325 -12.22 -10.37 7.40
CA TYR A 325 -11.65 -9.46 6.39
C TYR A 325 -11.83 -7.99 6.75
N PHE A 326 -13.00 -7.62 7.27
CA PHE A 326 -13.23 -6.26 7.76
C PHE A 326 -12.25 -5.90 8.89
N LEU A 327 -12.11 -6.78 9.90
CA LEU A 327 -11.22 -6.55 11.04
C LEU A 327 -9.74 -6.56 10.64
N VAL A 328 -9.33 -7.40 9.68
CA VAL A 328 -7.98 -7.35 9.09
C VAL A 328 -7.69 -5.95 8.55
N GLY A 329 -8.59 -5.38 7.76
CA GLY A 329 -8.43 -4.02 7.24
C GLY A 329 -8.47 -2.96 8.34
N PHE A 330 -9.41 -3.06 9.28
CA PHE A 330 -9.57 -2.13 10.40
C PHE A 330 -8.30 -2.06 11.28
N SER A 331 -7.60 -3.18 11.43
CA SER A 331 -6.37 -3.29 12.23
C SER A 331 -5.21 -2.43 11.67
N LEU A 332 -5.32 -1.94 10.43
CA LEU A 332 -4.35 -0.98 9.89
C LEU A 332 -4.22 0.25 10.78
N GLY A 333 -5.30 0.70 11.44
CA GLY A 333 -5.26 1.82 12.36
C GLY A 333 -4.25 1.61 13.51
N SER A 334 -4.22 0.41 14.09
CA SER A 334 -3.28 0.07 15.17
C SER A 334 -1.83 -0.04 14.67
N VAL A 335 -1.63 -0.58 13.48
CA VAL A 335 -0.31 -0.65 12.83
C VAL A 335 0.21 0.76 12.52
N MET A 336 -0.65 1.66 12.04
CA MET A 336 -0.31 3.05 11.68
C MET A 336 0.17 3.87 12.87
N LEU A 337 -0.18 3.53 14.11
CA LEU A 337 0.33 4.22 15.31
C LEU A 337 1.85 4.12 15.45
N SER A 338 2.51 3.17 14.78
CA SER A 338 3.97 3.10 14.75
C SER A 338 4.62 4.36 14.17
N LEU A 339 3.96 5.05 13.22
CA LEU A 339 4.51 6.21 12.55
C LEU A 339 4.55 7.47 13.45
N PRO A 340 3.47 7.86 14.15
CA PRO A 340 3.57 8.97 15.11
C PRO A 340 4.47 8.63 16.30
N ILE A 341 4.51 7.39 16.79
CA ILE A 341 5.43 6.99 17.88
C ILE A 341 6.86 7.28 17.46
N ILE A 342 7.31 6.72 16.34
CA ILE A 342 8.69 6.91 15.89
C ILE A 342 9.01 8.37 15.56
N LYS A 343 8.04 9.12 15.04
CA LYS A 343 8.20 10.54 14.73
C LYS A 343 8.43 11.39 15.97
N GLU A 344 7.80 11.03 17.10
CA GLU A 344 7.90 11.73 18.37
C GLU A 344 9.20 11.40 19.14
N GLU A 345 9.84 10.26 18.83
CA GLU A 345 11.11 9.85 19.45
C GLU A 345 12.34 10.55 18.88
N TYR A 346 12.26 11.05 17.64
CA TYR A 346 13.40 11.64 16.94
C TYR A 346 13.25 13.15 16.72
N PRO A 347 14.37 13.91 16.71
CA PRO A 347 14.34 15.32 16.39
C PRO A 347 13.80 15.56 14.96
N PRO A 348 13.24 16.76 14.68
CA PRO A 348 12.57 17.05 13.41
C PRO A 348 13.38 16.70 12.16
N GLU A 349 14.71 16.86 12.21
CA GLU A 349 15.64 16.60 11.11
C GLU A 349 15.75 15.10 10.77
N ALA A 350 15.67 14.21 11.77
CA ALA A 350 15.77 12.76 11.64
C ALA A 350 14.40 12.06 11.54
N SER A 351 13.34 12.71 12.03
CA SER A 351 11.99 12.11 12.14
C SER A 351 11.41 11.66 10.81
N GLY A 352 11.72 12.36 9.71
CA GLY A 352 11.32 11.99 8.36
C GLY A 352 11.97 10.68 7.89
N VAL A 353 13.28 10.52 8.14
CA VAL A 353 14.03 9.31 7.78
C VAL A 353 13.58 8.14 8.65
N ALA A 354 13.36 8.36 9.94
CA ALA A 354 12.86 7.35 10.87
C ALA A 354 11.47 6.81 10.43
N THR A 355 10.54 7.71 10.15
CA THR A 355 9.21 7.38 9.63
C THR A 355 9.28 6.63 8.30
N ALA A 356 10.13 7.07 7.37
CA ALA A 356 10.31 6.41 6.08
C ALA A 356 10.88 5.00 6.21
N THR A 357 11.78 4.77 7.17
CA THR A 357 12.37 3.44 7.44
C THR A 357 11.32 2.46 7.96
N VAL A 358 10.49 2.88 8.94
CA VAL A 358 9.37 2.06 9.46
C VAL A 358 8.35 1.79 8.34
N ASN A 359 7.98 2.80 7.57
CA ASN A 359 7.05 2.66 6.45
C ASN A 359 7.59 1.71 5.37
N GLY A 360 8.88 1.84 5.03
CA GLY A 360 9.59 0.94 4.11
C GLY A 360 9.56 -0.52 4.56
N ALA A 361 9.73 -0.77 5.86
CA ALA A 361 9.62 -2.12 6.43
C ALA A 361 8.25 -2.75 6.16
N GLY A 362 7.15 -1.98 6.24
CA GLY A 362 5.81 -2.47 5.93
C GLY A 362 5.63 -2.90 4.48
N PHE A 363 6.16 -2.12 3.54
CA PHE A 363 6.13 -2.49 2.12
C PHE A 363 7.06 -3.67 1.81
N PHE A 364 8.19 -3.79 2.55
CA PHE A 364 9.03 -4.98 2.47
C PHE A 364 8.30 -6.21 3.01
N GLY A 365 7.49 -6.07 4.07
CA GLY A 365 6.58 -7.12 4.55
C GLY A 365 5.56 -7.55 3.49
N ALA A 366 5.00 -6.57 2.76
CA ALA A 366 4.08 -6.84 1.65
C ALA A 366 4.75 -7.49 0.43
N ALA A 367 6.08 -7.47 0.34
CA ALA A 367 6.85 -8.24 -0.63
C ALA A 367 7.14 -9.66 -0.13
N VAL A 368 7.58 -9.81 1.12
CA VAL A 368 8.06 -11.08 1.68
C VAL A 368 6.91 -12.03 2.01
N LEU A 369 5.88 -11.57 2.72
CA LEU A 369 4.82 -12.44 3.22
C LEU A 369 4.02 -13.13 2.11
N PRO A 370 3.62 -12.47 0.99
CA PRO A 370 2.94 -13.16 -0.11
C PRO A 370 3.79 -14.23 -0.77
N ALA A 371 5.10 -13.98 -0.93
CA ALA A 371 6.04 -14.93 -1.51
C ALA A 371 6.21 -16.16 -0.61
N VAL A 372 6.35 -15.96 0.71
CA VAL A 372 6.46 -17.06 1.69
C VAL A 372 5.17 -17.87 1.75
N MET A 373 3.99 -17.23 1.72
CA MET A 373 2.71 -17.94 1.62
C MET A 373 2.60 -18.76 0.33
N GLY A 374 3.05 -18.21 -0.80
CA GLY A 374 3.08 -18.94 -2.07
C GLY A 374 3.97 -20.16 -2.05
N LEU A 375 5.19 -20.04 -1.46
CA LEU A 375 6.09 -21.18 -1.25
C LEU A 375 5.46 -22.26 -0.36
N ALA A 376 4.73 -21.86 0.68
CA ALA A 376 4.00 -22.80 1.54
C ALA A 376 2.88 -23.52 0.76
N LEU A 377 2.08 -22.78 -0.01
CA LEU A 377 1.01 -23.34 -0.82
C LEU A 377 1.52 -24.35 -1.85
N ASP A 378 2.66 -24.08 -2.50
CA ASP A 378 3.24 -24.97 -3.50
C ASP A 378 3.59 -26.36 -2.95
N ARG A 379 3.74 -26.52 -1.61
CA ARG A 379 3.94 -27.82 -0.95
C ARG A 379 2.65 -28.63 -0.79
N TYR A 380 1.49 -27.99 -0.95
CA TYR A 380 0.18 -28.57 -0.73
C TYR A 380 -0.68 -28.58 -2.01
N ARG A 381 -0.03 -28.85 -3.16
CA ARG A 381 -0.73 -29.04 -4.45
C ARG A 381 -1.52 -30.34 -4.43
N THR A 382 -2.73 -30.32 -4.99
CA THR A 382 -3.53 -31.55 -5.16
C THR A 382 -3.04 -32.42 -6.31
N GLY A 383 -2.25 -31.89 -7.22
CA GLY A 383 -1.88 -32.50 -8.50
C GLY A 383 -2.88 -32.20 -9.61
N ASP A 384 -4.05 -31.66 -9.28
CA ASP A 384 -5.07 -31.31 -10.26
C ASP A 384 -4.78 -29.92 -10.86
N VAL A 385 -5.17 -29.77 -12.13
CA VAL A 385 -5.17 -28.49 -12.85
C VAL A 385 -6.59 -28.25 -13.32
N VAL A 386 -7.26 -27.23 -12.77
CA VAL A 386 -8.62 -26.86 -13.15
C VAL A 386 -8.57 -25.55 -13.94
N ALA A 387 -9.08 -25.57 -15.15
CA ALA A 387 -9.08 -24.44 -16.08
C ALA A 387 -7.66 -23.79 -16.29
N GLY A 388 -6.61 -24.63 -16.22
CA GLY A 388 -5.21 -24.20 -16.38
C GLY A 388 -4.53 -23.69 -15.11
N ALA A 389 -5.24 -23.58 -13.98
CA ALA A 389 -4.68 -23.17 -12.69
C ALA A 389 -4.41 -24.39 -11.80
N VAL A 390 -3.26 -24.37 -11.08
CA VAL A 390 -2.91 -25.38 -10.08
C VAL A 390 -3.85 -25.25 -8.88
N VAL A 391 -4.39 -26.36 -8.42
CA VAL A 391 -5.28 -26.42 -7.24
C VAL A 391 -4.47 -26.75 -5.99
N TYR A 392 -4.76 -26.03 -4.91
CA TYR A 392 -4.13 -26.20 -3.59
C TYR A 392 -5.16 -26.74 -2.59
N THR A 393 -4.69 -27.52 -1.61
CA THR A 393 -5.55 -28.07 -0.57
C THR A 393 -6.03 -26.98 0.41
N GLU A 394 -7.18 -27.19 1.06
CA GLU A 394 -7.63 -26.36 2.19
C GLU A 394 -6.56 -26.26 3.27
N PHE A 395 -5.91 -27.39 3.61
CA PHE A 395 -4.84 -27.43 4.60
C PHE A 395 -3.66 -26.55 4.19
N GLY A 396 -3.32 -26.47 2.90
CA GLY A 396 -2.31 -25.57 2.38
C GLY A 396 -2.63 -24.12 2.67
N TYR A 397 -3.90 -23.70 2.50
CA TYR A 397 -4.34 -22.35 2.88
C TYR A 397 -4.28 -22.13 4.40
N ARG A 398 -4.65 -23.11 5.22
CA ARG A 398 -4.50 -23.03 6.69
C ARG A 398 -3.06 -22.76 7.08
N VAL A 399 -2.11 -23.49 6.52
CA VAL A 399 -0.67 -23.27 6.76
C VAL A 399 -0.22 -21.88 6.28
N ALA A 400 -0.65 -21.46 5.10
CA ALA A 400 -0.33 -20.15 4.55
C ALA A 400 -0.84 -19.02 5.45
N PHE A 401 -2.10 -19.08 5.90
CA PHE A 401 -2.65 -18.07 6.83
C PHE A 401 -2.04 -18.16 8.22
N ALA A 402 -1.58 -19.31 8.68
CA ALA A 402 -0.84 -19.44 9.94
C ALA A 402 0.47 -18.64 9.93
N ILE A 403 1.15 -18.54 8.78
CA ILE A 403 2.36 -17.71 8.61
C ILE A 403 2.06 -16.24 8.93
N THR A 404 1.00 -15.68 8.37
CA THR A 404 0.60 -14.30 8.63
C THR A 404 0.09 -14.09 10.05
N THR A 405 -0.60 -15.09 10.61
CA THR A 405 -1.03 -15.08 12.03
C THR A 405 0.17 -15.01 12.95
N ILE A 406 1.21 -15.82 12.71
CA ILE A 406 2.46 -15.80 13.48
C ILE A 406 3.17 -14.45 13.34
N ALA A 407 3.23 -13.89 12.13
CA ALA A 407 3.84 -12.59 11.91
C ALA A 407 3.14 -11.50 12.73
N VAL A 408 1.80 -11.47 12.76
CA VAL A 408 1.03 -10.50 13.57
C VAL A 408 1.18 -10.79 15.07
N ALA A 409 1.26 -12.06 15.49
CA ALA A 409 1.54 -12.39 16.90
C ALA A 409 2.93 -11.86 17.33
N VAL A 410 3.94 -11.93 16.47
CA VAL A 410 5.25 -11.30 16.72
C VAL A 410 5.11 -9.78 16.83
N ALA A 411 4.33 -9.14 15.97
CA ALA A 411 4.05 -7.70 16.07
C ALA A 411 3.38 -7.35 17.42
N PHE A 412 2.41 -8.14 17.84
CA PHE A 412 1.77 -7.99 19.15
C PHE A 412 2.77 -8.11 20.31
N LEU A 413 3.65 -9.11 20.30
CA LEU A 413 4.69 -9.26 21.32
C LEU A 413 5.68 -8.09 21.32
N CYS A 414 6.05 -7.58 20.15
CA CYS A 414 6.87 -6.37 20.04
C CYS A 414 6.17 -5.15 20.66
N SER A 415 4.87 -4.97 20.38
CA SER A 415 4.09 -3.88 20.97
C SER A 415 3.92 -3.99 22.48
N LEU A 416 3.73 -5.21 23.03
CA LEU A 416 3.72 -5.46 24.47
C LEU A 416 5.05 -5.08 25.11
N ARG A 417 6.18 -5.39 24.45
CA ARG A 417 7.50 -5.03 24.97
C ARG A 417 7.72 -3.52 25.03
N LEU A 418 7.21 -2.77 24.04
CA LEU A 418 7.22 -1.30 24.08
C LEU A 418 6.35 -0.79 25.22
N PHE A 419 5.14 -1.32 25.37
CA PHE A 419 4.17 -0.91 26.38
C PHE A 419 4.64 -1.13 27.83
N VAL A 420 5.34 -2.23 28.11
CA VAL A 420 5.89 -2.52 29.47
C VAL A 420 7.06 -1.59 29.83
N ARG A 421 7.66 -0.90 28.87
CA ARG A 421 8.77 0.03 29.09
C ARG A 421 8.35 1.49 29.27
N GLU A 422 7.11 1.85 28.83
CA GLU A 422 6.48 3.14 29.10
C GLU A 422 6.05 3.28 30.57
#